data_289d49e2dd3349399a46cb31b4f1190c
#
_entry.id   289d49e2dd3349399a46cb31b4f1190c
#
_cell.length_a   1.000
_cell.length_b   1.000
_cell.length_c   1.000
_cell.angle_alpha   90.00
_cell.angle_beta   90.00
_cell.angle_gamma   90.00
#
_symmetry.space_group_name_H-M   'P 1'
#
loop_
_entity.id
_entity.type
_entity.pdbx_description
1 polymer ?
#
loop_
_entity_poly.entity_id
_entity_poly.type
_entity_poly.pdbx_seq_one_letter_code
_entity_poly.pdbx_strand_id
1 'polypeptide(L)'
;MLSCTGQPSKSLKSVDPVTFSKEIAQLEEPQLIDVRTPGEFNAGHILDAENIDWLSNNFVAATEKLDKSQPIFVYCKSGGRSAKAAAKLEELGFKKIYNLEGGIMKWDAAGLSTRAEGEQGEAKPSNKIIGMSPQEFANLLNTDKKVLIDFNAKWCAPCKKMAPYIDKIQKEMADQLLIIRLDADENKTLINEMKIDELPTLLLYKNKELQWKHTGFMSEEDLKKQLQ
;
A
#
# COMPACT_ATOMS: atom_id res chain seq x y z
N MET A 1 7.51 37.11 -31.75
CA MET A 1 7.92 36.04 -30.82
C MET A 1 6.78 35.85 -29.83
N LEU A 2 5.94 34.84 -30.06
CA LEU A 2 4.88 34.47 -29.13
C LEU A 2 5.49 33.49 -28.10
N SER A 3 5.57 33.94 -26.88
CA SER A 3 5.95 33.11 -25.71
C SER A 3 4.76 32.21 -25.39
N CYS A 4 4.84 30.91 -25.68
CA CYS A 4 3.88 29.95 -25.18
C CYS A 4 4.13 29.71 -23.68
N THR A 5 3.47 30.47 -22.84
CA THR A 5 3.30 30.09 -21.43
C THR A 5 2.30 28.95 -21.38
N GLY A 6 2.81 27.71 -21.26
CA GLY A 6 1.97 26.54 -21.09
C GLY A 6 1.13 26.66 -19.81
N GLN A 7 -0.17 26.83 -19.96
CA GLN A 7 -1.10 26.66 -18.85
C GLN A 7 -0.99 25.23 -18.30
N PRO A 8 -1.01 25.05 -16.98
CA PRO A 8 -1.05 23.69 -16.43
C PRO A 8 -2.30 22.98 -16.94
N SER A 9 -2.11 21.78 -17.53
CA SER A 9 -3.22 21.00 -18.06
C SER A 9 -4.17 20.59 -16.94
N LYS A 10 -5.48 20.68 -17.17
CA LYS A 10 -6.49 20.28 -16.18
C LYS A 10 -6.61 18.76 -16.04
N SER A 11 -6.12 18.00 -17.02
CA SER A 11 -6.23 16.54 -17.10
C SER A 11 -5.05 15.79 -16.47
N LEU A 12 -3.85 16.37 -16.44
CA LEU A 12 -2.64 15.76 -15.93
C LEU A 12 -2.25 16.37 -14.58
N LYS A 13 -2.09 15.49 -13.56
CA LYS A 13 -1.61 15.84 -12.22
C LYS A 13 -0.39 14.98 -11.87
N SER A 14 0.72 15.61 -11.51
CA SER A 14 1.81 14.91 -10.80
C SER A 14 1.57 15.02 -9.31
N VAL A 15 1.59 13.87 -8.62
CA VAL A 15 1.27 13.76 -7.21
C VAL A 15 2.31 12.92 -6.48
N ASP A 16 2.49 13.19 -5.19
CA ASP A 16 3.37 12.42 -4.32
C ASP A 16 2.85 10.98 -4.09
N PRO A 17 3.68 10.04 -3.62
CA PRO A 17 3.31 8.64 -3.44
C PRO A 17 2.09 8.42 -2.54
N VAL A 18 1.94 9.19 -1.46
CA VAL A 18 0.82 9.04 -0.52
C VAL A 18 -0.49 9.47 -1.17
N THR A 19 -0.48 10.61 -1.87
CA THR A 19 -1.64 11.08 -2.64
C THR A 19 -1.99 10.10 -3.76
N PHE A 20 -0.97 9.59 -4.49
CA PHE A 20 -1.15 8.61 -5.57
C PHE A 20 -1.81 7.33 -5.06
N SER A 21 -1.34 6.78 -3.94
CA SER A 21 -1.92 5.60 -3.29
C SER A 21 -3.36 5.83 -2.86
N LYS A 22 -3.67 7.00 -2.25
CA LYS A 22 -5.03 7.35 -1.82
C LYS A 22 -6.02 7.45 -3.00
N GLU A 23 -5.60 8.06 -4.10
CA GLU A 23 -6.45 8.19 -5.29
C GLU A 23 -6.71 6.82 -5.95
N ILE A 24 -5.73 5.91 -5.97
CA ILE A 24 -5.92 4.53 -6.44
C ILE A 24 -6.92 3.80 -5.54
N ALA A 25 -6.78 3.88 -4.23
CA ALA A 25 -7.60 3.16 -3.26
C ALA A 25 -9.10 3.57 -3.26
N GLN A 26 -9.46 4.68 -3.92
CA GLN A 26 -10.86 5.11 -4.08
C GLN A 26 -11.59 4.38 -5.22
N LEU A 27 -10.88 3.59 -6.02
CA LEU A 27 -11.40 2.90 -7.19
C LEU A 27 -11.39 1.39 -6.97
N GLU A 28 -12.45 0.71 -7.37
CA GLU A 28 -12.52 -0.76 -7.31
C GLU A 28 -11.58 -1.40 -8.33
N GLU A 29 -11.51 -0.85 -9.54
CA GLU A 29 -10.65 -1.34 -10.64
C GLU A 29 -9.84 -0.15 -11.22
N PRO A 30 -8.73 0.26 -10.60
CA PRO A 30 -7.92 1.36 -11.08
C PRO A 30 -7.13 0.98 -12.34
N GLN A 31 -7.11 1.84 -13.34
CA GLN A 31 -6.19 1.71 -14.47
C GLN A 31 -4.80 2.19 -14.03
N LEU A 32 -3.95 1.29 -13.57
CA LEU A 32 -2.58 1.58 -13.11
C LEU A 32 -1.57 0.97 -14.08
N ILE A 33 -0.71 1.80 -14.66
CA ILE A 33 0.30 1.35 -15.62
C ILE A 33 1.72 1.66 -15.17
N ASP A 34 2.57 0.64 -15.28
CA ASP A 34 4.01 0.76 -15.13
C ASP A 34 4.64 0.90 -16.52
N VAL A 35 5.26 2.05 -16.78
CA VAL A 35 5.86 2.33 -18.09
C VAL A 35 7.37 2.04 -18.14
N ARG A 36 7.85 1.19 -17.24
CA ARG A 36 9.21 0.65 -17.26
C ARG A 36 9.32 -0.54 -18.21
N THR A 37 10.54 -1.01 -18.40
CA THR A 37 10.78 -2.23 -19.16
C THR A 37 10.21 -3.47 -18.44
N PRO A 38 9.87 -4.57 -19.16
CA PRO A 38 9.39 -5.79 -18.53
C PRO A 38 10.34 -6.35 -17.47
N GLY A 39 11.66 -6.25 -17.67
CA GLY A 39 12.63 -6.69 -16.67
C GLY A 39 12.61 -5.86 -15.38
N GLU A 40 12.39 -4.54 -15.48
CA GLU A 40 12.21 -3.69 -14.29
C GLU A 40 10.88 -3.97 -13.58
N PHE A 41 9.81 -4.25 -14.34
CA PHE A 41 8.50 -4.61 -13.82
C PHE A 41 8.54 -5.93 -13.05
N ASN A 42 9.12 -6.98 -13.65
CA ASN A 42 9.22 -8.32 -13.07
C ASN A 42 10.06 -8.33 -11.78
N ALA A 43 11.04 -7.44 -11.65
CA ALA A 43 11.85 -7.30 -10.45
C ALA A 43 11.09 -6.68 -9.25
N GLY A 44 9.94 -6.05 -9.51
CA GLY A 44 9.06 -5.46 -8.49
C GLY A 44 8.25 -4.31 -9.05
N HIS A 45 6.93 -4.33 -8.84
CA HIS A 45 5.99 -3.33 -9.33
C HIS A 45 4.91 -3.02 -8.28
N ILE A 46 4.19 -1.92 -8.44
CA ILE A 46 3.03 -1.58 -7.61
C ILE A 46 1.93 -2.59 -7.91
N LEU A 47 1.29 -3.12 -6.85
CA LEU A 47 0.25 -4.14 -6.98
C LEU A 47 -0.83 -3.71 -7.99
N ASP A 48 -1.32 -4.68 -8.78
CA ASP A 48 -2.33 -4.52 -9.83
C ASP A 48 -1.93 -3.59 -11.00
N ALA A 49 -0.64 -3.23 -11.10
CA ALA A 49 -0.15 -2.48 -12.26
C ALA A 49 -0.01 -3.37 -13.49
N GLU A 50 -0.44 -2.86 -14.65
CA GLU A 50 -0.17 -3.45 -15.96
C GLU A 50 1.14 -2.86 -16.53
N ASN A 51 2.01 -3.71 -17.07
CA ASN A 51 3.24 -3.22 -17.71
C ASN A 51 2.98 -2.80 -19.17
N ILE A 52 3.12 -1.51 -19.43
CA ILE A 52 3.06 -0.93 -20.79
C ILE A 52 4.34 -0.13 -21.03
N ASP A 53 5.38 -0.80 -21.52
CA ASP A 53 6.70 -0.21 -21.67
C ASP A 53 6.69 1.02 -22.60
N TRP A 54 7.08 2.20 -22.06
CA TRP A 54 7.20 3.45 -22.79
C TRP A 54 8.21 3.39 -23.94
N LEU A 55 9.24 2.57 -23.83
CA LEU A 55 10.28 2.42 -24.82
C LEU A 55 9.87 1.48 -25.98
N SER A 56 8.77 0.78 -25.82
CA SER A 56 8.18 -0.07 -26.86
C SER A 56 7.51 0.75 -27.96
N ASN A 57 7.66 0.32 -29.20
CA ASN A 57 6.92 0.89 -30.34
C ASN A 57 5.40 0.64 -30.25
N ASN A 58 4.96 -0.18 -29.29
CA ASN A 58 3.57 -0.59 -29.11
C ASN A 58 2.83 0.20 -28.03
N PHE A 59 3.46 1.21 -27.39
CA PHE A 59 2.87 1.95 -26.27
C PHE A 59 1.47 2.49 -26.60
N VAL A 60 1.33 3.19 -27.74
CA VAL A 60 0.05 3.80 -28.14
C VAL A 60 -1.02 2.73 -28.35
N ALA A 61 -0.71 1.66 -29.10
CA ALA A 61 -1.67 0.58 -29.36
C ALA A 61 -2.07 -0.17 -28.08
N ALA A 62 -1.15 -0.36 -27.14
CA ALA A 62 -1.45 -0.98 -25.85
C ALA A 62 -2.42 -0.11 -25.01
N THR A 63 -2.27 1.22 -25.06
CA THR A 63 -3.15 2.13 -24.30
C THR A 63 -4.53 2.32 -24.94
N GLU A 64 -4.76 1.90 -26.19
CA GLU A 64 -6.07 1.95 -26.86
C GLU A 64 -7.13 1.07 -26.17
N LYS A 65 -6.71 0.05 -25.42
CA LYS A 65 -7.60 -0.85 -24.65
C LYS A 65 -8.14 -0.23 -23.37
N LEU A 66 -7.53 0.87 -22.91
CA LEU A 66 -7.85 1.52 -21.66
C LEU A 66 -9.03 2.48 -21.81
N ASP A 67 -9.84 2.61 -20.78
CA ASP A 67 -10.97 3.53 -20.78
C ASP A 67 -10.50 4.99 -20.53
N LYS A 68 -10.62 5.81 -21.58
CA LYS A 68 -10.19 7.22 -21.52
C LYS A 68 -11.07 8.12 -20.65
N SER A 69 -12.24 7.64 -20.23
CA SER A 69 -13.15 8.36 -19.35
C SER A 69 -12.81 8.17 -17.87
N GLN A 70 -12.16 7.05 -17.53
CA GLN A 70 -11.72 6.70 -16.20
C GLN A 70 -10.37 7.32 -15.84
N PRO A 71 -10.08 7.52 -14.54
CA PRO A 71 -8.75 7.91 -14.10
C PRO A 71 -7.69 6.86 -14.49
N ILE A 72 -6.56 7.34 -15.00
CA ILE A 72 -5.38 6.51 -15.26
C ILE A 72 -4.21 6.96 -14.40
N PHE A 73 -3.52 6.00 -13.82
CA PHE A 73 -2.36 6.17 -12.96
C PHE A 73 -1.12 5.66 -13.68
N VAL A 74 -0.08 6.47 -13.75
CA VAL A 74 1.14 6.12 -14.49
C VAL A 74 2.38 6.37 -13.66
N TYR A 75 3.30 5.41 -13.68
CA TYR A 75 4.59 5.56 -13.01
C TYR A 75 5.72 4.91 -13.80
N CYS A 76 6.95 5.30 -13.47
CA CYS A 76 8.16 4.64 -13.93
C CYS A 76 9.18 4.55 -12.77
N LYS A 77 10.47 4.40 -13.06
CA LYS A 77 11.50 4.29 -12.01
C LYS A 77 11.66 5.59 -11.21
N SER A 78 11.82 6.74 -11.86
CA SER A 78 12.18 8.02 -11.24
C SER A 78 11.32 9.21 -11.70
N GLY A 79 10.21 8.97 -12.43
CA GLY A 79 9.30 10.02 -12.91
C GLY A 79 9.54 10.50 -14.35
N GLY A 80 10.72 10.31 -14.93
CA GLY A 80 11.05 10.88 -16.26
C GLY A 80 10.31 10.24 -17.44
N ARG A 81 10.25 8.91 -17.51
CA ARG A 81 9.49 8.18 -18.54
C ARG A 81 7.98 8.38 -18.36
N SER A 82 7.51 8.30 -17.12
CA SER A 82 6.09 8.43 -16.82
C SER A 82 5.55 9.84 -17.07
N ALA A 83 6.35 10.89 -16.90
CA ALA A 83 5.95 12.25 -17.28
C ALA A 83 5.72 12.37 -18.81
N LYS A 84 6.58 11.77 -19.63
CA LYS A 84 6.42 11.72 -21.09
C LYS A 84 5.21 10.86 -21.49
N ALA A 85 5.04 9.71 -20.86
CA ALA A 85 3.90 8.83 -21.08
C ALA A 85 2.58 9.52 -20.69
N ALA A 86 2.54 10.23 -19.58
CA ALA A 86 1.39 10.99 -19.14
C ALA A 86 1.00 12.11 -20.12
N ALA A 87 1.97 12.86 -20.65
CA ALA A 87 1.71 13.84 -21.69
C ALA A 87 1.17 13.18 -22.97
N LYS A 88 1.67 12.00 -23.34
CA LYS A 88 1.15 11.24 -24.48
C LYS A 88 -0.27 10.74 -24.25
N LEU A 89 -0.59 10.26 -23.07
CA LEU A 89 -1.95 9.85 -22.69
C LEU A 89 -2.93 11.03 -22.77
N GLU A 90 -2.51 12.24 -22.39
CA GLU A 90 -3.30 13.45 -22.55
C GLU A 90 -3.59 13.74 -24.02
N GLU A 91 -2.57 13.67 -24.89
CA GLU A 91 -2.75 13.78 -26.36
C GLU A 91 -3.72 12.73 -26.93
N LEU A 92 -3.71 11.52 -26.37
CA LEU A 92 -4.60 10.42 -26.75
C LEU A 92 -6.03 10.59 -26.21
N GLY A 93 -6.29 11.63 -25.40
CA GLY A 93 -7.62 12.02 -24.96
C GLY A 93 -8.04 11.48 -23.61
N PHE A 94 -7.12 10.95 -22.79
CA PHE A 94 -7.42 10.62 -21.40
C PHE A 94 -7.78 11.87 -20.60
N LYS A 95 -8.83 11.80 -19.79
CA LYS A 95 -9.43 12.98 -19.13
C LYS A 95 -8.87 13.23 -17.73
N LYS A 96 -8.32 12.21 -17.07
CA LYS A 96 -7.84 12.31 -15.70
C LYS A 96 -6.60 11.41 -15.54
N ILE A 97 -5.43 12.03 -15.51
CA ILE A 97 -4.14 11.34 -15.50
C ILE A 97 -3.40 11.71 -14.22
N TYR A 98 -2.99 10.70 -13.46
CA TYR A 98 -2.13 10.86 -12.30
C TYR A 98 -0.74 10.30 -12.62
N ASN A 99 0.27 11.15 -12.54
CA ASN A 99 1.65 10.75 -12.67
C ASN A 99 2.30 10.68 -11.28
N LEU A 100 2.92 9.55 -10.95
CA LEU A 100 3.64 9.38 -9.70
C LEU A 100 4.94 10.18 -9.71
N GLU A 101 5.01 11.23 -8.91
CA GLU A 101 6.20 12.05 -8.76
C GLU A 101 7.35 11.25 -8.14
N GLY A 102 8.50 11.22 -8.83
CA GLY A 102 9.68 10.46 -8.41
C GLY A 102 9.58 8.96 -8.64
N GLY A 103 8.47 8.46 -9.21
CA GLY A 103 8.28 7.08 -9.63
C GLY A 103 8.36 6.08 -8.47
N ILE A 104 8.58 4.80 -8.82
CA ILE A 104 8.64 3.71 -7.84
C ILE A 104 9.76 3.90 -6.80
N MET A 105 10.82 4.65 -7.11
CA MET A 105 11.86 4.97 -6.13
C MET A 105 11.33 5.80 -4.96
N LYS A 106 10.50 6.82 -5.22
CA LYS A 106 9.84 7.58 -4.14
C LYS A 106 8.72 6.78 -3.47
N TRP A 107 8.04 5.92 -4.22
CA TRP A 107 7.04 4.98 -3.68
C TRP A 107 7.68 4.05 -2.64
N ASP A 108 8.81 3.41 -2.98
CA ASP A 108 9.56 2.54 -2.07
C ASP A 108 10.11 3.33 -0.87
N ALA A 109 10.63 4.55 -1.10
CA ALA A 109 11.12 5.41 -0.02
C ALA A 109 10.01 5.89 0.92
N ALA A 110 8.76 5.96 0.44
CA ALA A 110 7.58 6.21 1.26
C ALA A 110 7.08 4.96 2.01
N GLY A 111 7.75 3.81 1.83
CA GLY A 111 7.41 2.55 2.48
C GLY A 111 6.17 1.85 1.91
N LEU A 112 5.75 2.20 0.71
CA LEU A 112 4.60 1.61 0.05
C LEU A 112 4.98 0.30 -0.67
N SER A 113 4.07 -0.68 -0.68
CA SER A 113 4.37 -2.05 -1.13
C SER A 113 4.49 -2.19 -2.65
N THR A 114 5.45 -3.03 -3.06
CA THR A 114 5.61 -3.55 -4.42
C THR A 114 5.62 -5.08 -4.40
N ARG A 115 5.36 -5.72 -5.56
CA ARG A 115 5.40 -7.18 -5.77
C ARG A 115 6.35 -7.51 -6.91
N ALA A 116 7.09 -8.60 -6.80
CA ALA A 116 7.84 -9.18 -7.92
C ALA A 116 7.01 -10.24 -8.68
N GLU A 117 7.19 -10.36 -10.02
CA GLU A 117 6.59 -11.46 -10.78
C GLU A 117 7.17 -12.81 -10.35
N GLY A 118 6.29 -13.81 -10.19
CA GLY A 118 6.67 -15.15 -9.73
C GLY A 118 6.36 -15.44 -8.28
N GLU A 119 6.01 -14.44 -7.48
CA GLU A 119 5.35 -14.67 -6.19
C GLU A 119 3.87 -15.03 -6.44
N GLN A 120 3.63 -16.25 -6.97
CA GLN A 120 2.32 -16.88 -6.98
C GLN A 120 1.99 -17.31 -5.55
N GLY A 121 1.44 -16.38 -4.80
CA GLY A 121 0.64 -16.65 -3.62
C GLY A 121 -0.69 -16.00 -3.88
N GLU A 122 -1.78 -16.77 -3.72
CA GLU A 122 -3.10 -16.20 -3.51
C GLU A 122 -2.92 -14.95 -2.67
N ALA A 123 -3.62 -13.86 -3.01
CA ALA A 123 -3.69 -12.67 -2.18
C ALA A 123 -4.27 -13.07 -0.83
N LYS A 124 -3.43 -13.71 0.01
CA LYS A 124 -3.63 -13.62 1.44
C LYS A 124 -3.57 -12.13 1.70
N PRO A 125 -4.59 -11.53 2.31
CA PRO A 125 -4.44 -10.20 2.82
C PRO A 125 -3.20 -10.24 3.70
N SER A 126 -2.06 -9.82 3.15
CA SER A 126 -0.90 -9.57 3.98
C SER A 126 -1.33 -8.37 4.79
N ASN A 127 -1.70 -8.60 6.05
CA ASN A 127 -1.99 -7.58 7.04
C ASN A 127 -0.75 -6.71 7.34
N LYS A 128 0.14 -6.59 6.36
CA LYS A 128 1.35 -5.80 6.44
C LYS A 128 1.07 -4.41 5.90
N ILE A 129 0.53 -3.58 6.76
CA ILE A 129 0.26 -2.18 6.44
C ILE A 129 1.53 -1.38 6.70
N ILE A 130 2.07 -0.77 5.65
CA ILE A 130 3.28 0.04 5.69
C ILE A 130 2.89 1.51 5.75
N GLY A 131 3.38 2.22 6.76
CA GLY A 131 3.18 3.67 6.89
C GLY A 131 1.72 4.09 7.12
N MET A 132 0.97 3.29 7.89
CA MET A 132 -0.42 3.59 8.22
C MET A 132 -0.56 4.95 8.91
N SER A 133 -1.43 5.78 8.38
CA SER A 133 -1.84 7.02 9.04
C SER A 133 -2.80 6.74 10.21
N PRO A 134 -2.92 7.64 11.20
CA PRO A 134 -3.89 7.51 12.29
C PRO A 134 -5.33 7.36 11.80
N GLN A 135 -5.68 7.98 10.68
CA GLN A 135 -7.01 7.87 10.09
C GLN A 135 -7.26 6.47 9.50
N GLU A 136 -6.28 5.90 8.81
CA GLU A 136 -6.34 4.52 8.30
C GLU A 136 -6.43 3.53 9.46
N PHE A 137 -5.65 3.75 10.53
CA PHE A 137 -5.75 2.96 11.76
C PHE A 137 -7.17 3.02 12.35
N ALA A 138 -7.75 4.21 12.48
CA ALA A 138 -9.12 4.38 12.97
C ALA A 138 -10.16 3.66 12.09
N ASN A 139 -9.95 3.64 10.77
CA ASN A 139 -10.83 2.93 9.83
C ASN A 139 -10.77 1.40 10.02
N LEU A 140 -9.62 0.83 10.35
CA LEU A 140 -9.48 -0.61 10.64
C LEU A 140 -10.28 -1.06 11.87
N LEU A 141 -10.51 -0.14 12.80
CA LEU A 141 -11.33 -0.40 13.99
C LEU A 141 -12.84 -0.34 13.71
N ASN A 142 -13.24 0.00 12.46
CA ASN A 142 -14.65 0.10 12.06
C ASN A 142 -15.21 -1.28 11.69
N THR A 143 -15.27 -2.17 12.65
CA THR A 143 -15.77 -3.55 12.50
C THR A 143 -16.46 -4.01 13.77
N ASP A 144 -17.41 -4.94 13.61
CA ASP A 144 -18.08 -5.59 14.75
C ASP A 144 -17.23 -6.67 15.42
N LYS A 145 -16.08 -7.04 14.85
CA LYS A 145 -15.14 -7.99 15.42
C LYS A 145 -14.29 -7.33 16.51
N LYS A 146 -13.68 -8.15 17.38
CA LYS A 146 -12.52 -7.71 18.17
C LYS A 146 -11.34 -7.47 17.19
N VAL A 147 -10.53 -6.46 17.45
CA VAL A 147 -9.33 -6.17 16.63
C VAL A 147 -8.10 -6.25 17.51
N LEU A 148 -7.23 -7.21 17.25
CA LEU A 148 -5.92 -7.30 17.88
C LEU A 148 -4.87 -6.66 16.98
N ILE A 149 -4.21 -5.63 17.47
CA ILE A 149 -3.07 -5.01 16.81
C ILE A 149 -1.78 -5.59 17.41
N ASP A 150 -0.90 -6.16 16.59
CA ASP A 150 0.41 -6.67 16.97
C ASP A 150 1.50 -5.77 16.38
N PHE A 151 2.06 -4.88 17.19
CA PHE A 151 3.27 -4.13 16.82
C PHE A 151 4.50 -5.01 16.99
N ASN A 152 5.17 -5.28 15.88
CA ASN A 152 6.30 -6.18 15.80
C ASN A 152 7.43 -5.61 14.92
N ALA A 153 8.57 -6.29 14.83
CA ALA A 153 9.65 -5.96 13.90
C ALA A 153 10.44 -7.21 13.49
N LYS A 154 11.12 -7.14 12.35
CA LYS A 154 11.93 -8.26 11.83
C LYS A 154 13.09 -8.65 12.73
N TRP A 155 13.64 -7.72 13.49
CA TRP A 155 14.74 -7.93 14.44
C TRP A 155 14.27 -8.38 15.83
N CYS A 156 12.97 -8.27 16.13
CA CYS A 156 12.38 -8.58 17.43
C CYS A 156 12.30 -10.11 17.64
N ALA A 157 13.19 -10.68 18.45
CA ALA A 157 13.21 -12.10 18.73
C ALA A 157 11.95 -12.63 19.44
N PRO A 158 11.36 -11.97 20.46
CA PRO A 158 10.11 -12.41 21.05
C PRO A 158 8.93 -12.33 20.07
N CYS A 159 8.88 -11.34 19.15
CA CYS A 159 7.85 -11.25 18.13
C CYS A 159 7.88 -12.49 17.20
N LYS A 160 9.08 -12.93 16.79
CA LYS A 160 9.26 -14.13 15.97
C LYS A 160 8.75 -15.39 16.65
N LYS A 161 8.92 -15.50 17.98
CA LYS A 161 8.40 -16.63 18.76
C LYS A 161 6.87 -16.62 18.83
N MET A 162 6.25 -15.44 18.82
CA MET A 162 4.81 -15.28 18.88
C MET A 162 4.10 -15.47 17.55
N ALA A 163 4.77 -15.16 16.43
CA ALA A 163 4.21 -15.18 15.09
C ALA A 163 3.45 -16.48 14.73
N PRO A 164 3.99 -17.70 14.95
CA PRO A 164 3.30 -18.92 14.54
C PRO A 164 1.95 -19.15 15.19
N TYR A 165 1.83 -18.85 16.50
CA TYR A 165 0.55 -19.04 17.17
C TYR A 165 -0.41 -17.85 17.00
N ILE A 166 0.09 -16.65 16.74
CA ILE A 166 -0.75 -15.51 16.31
C ILE A 166 -1.44 -15.85 14.98
N ASP A 167 -0.69 -16.37 14.00
CA ASP A 167 -1.25 -16.81 12.72
C ASP A 167 -2.27 -17.95 12.88
N LYS A 168 -2.03 -18.87 13.83
CA LYS A 168 -2.96 -19.94 14.19
C LYS A 168 -4.24 -19.39 14.80
N ILE A 169 -4.13 -18.50 15.80
CA ILE A 169 -5.26 -17.85 16.46
C ILE A 169 -6.11 -17.06 15.46
N GLN A 170 -5.49 -16.35 14.52
CA GLN A 170 -6.22 -15.64 13.47
C GLN A 170 -7.12 -16.56 12.65
N LYS A 171 -6.63 -17.77 12.32
CA LYS A 171 -7.41 -18.78 11.58
C LYS A 171 -8.52 -19.37 12.45
N GLU A 172 -8.22 -19.70 13.69
CA GLU A 172 -9.16 -20.33 14.64
C GLU A 172 -10.30 -19.39 15.02
N MET A 173 -10.06 -18.08 15.10
CA MET A 173 -11.02 -17.07 15.56
C MET A 173 -11.45 -16.07 14.46
N ALA A 174 -11.27 -16.40 13.19
CA ALA A 174 -11.51 -15.48 12.07
C ALA A 174 -12.90 -14.83 12.05
N ASP A 175 -13.92 -15.51 12.57
CA ASP A 175 -15.30 -14.99 12.62
C ASP A 175 -15.49 -13.87 13.67
N GLN A 176 -14.69 -13.86 14.74
CA GLN A 176 -14.85 -12.97 15.90
C GLN A 176 -13.70 -11.99 16.08
N LEU A 177 -12.54 -12.28 15.50
CA LEU A 177 -11.29 -11.58 15.71
C LEU A 177 -10.62 -11.22 14.38
N LEU A 178 -10.22 -9.97 14.24
CA LEU A 178 -9.32 -9.49 13.20
C LEU A 178 -7.94 -9.24 13.85
N ILE A 179 -6.89 -9.88 13.35
CA ILE A 179 -5.52 -9.61 13.79
C ILE A 179 -4.80 -8.80 12.72
N ILE A 180 -4.23 -7.67 13.13
CA ILE A 180 -3.48 -6.76 12.26
C ILE A 180 -2.06 -6.68 12.79
N ARG A 181 -1.09 -7.04 11.97
CA ARG A 181 0.32 -7.02 12.32
C ARG A 181 1.00 -5.81 11.69
N LEU A 182 1.57 -4.95 12.52
CA LEU A 182 2.22 -3.71 12.12
C LEU A 182 3.72 -3.80 12.39
N ASP A 183 4.51 -3.74 11.32
CA ASP A 183 5.97 -3.63 11.43
C ASP A 183 6.33 -2.22 11.94
N ALA A 184 7.00 -2.15 13.08
CA ALA A 184 7.35 -0.89 13.74
C ALA A 184 8.29 -0.02 12.91
N ASP A 185 9.21 -0.64 12.17
CA ASP A 185 10.15 0.08 11.30
C ASP A 185 9.45 0.74 10.12
N GLU A 186 8.34 0.13 9.69
CA GLU A 186 7.53 0.58 8.57
C GLU A 186 6.40 1.55 8.99
N ASN A 187 6.05 1.62 10.29
CA ASN A 187 4.95 2.41 10.85
C ASN A 187 5.40 3.44 11.91
N LYS A 188 6.53 4.09 11.70
CA LYS A 188 7.16 5.00 12.69
C LYS A 188 6.25 6.12 13.17
N THR A 189 5.44 6.70 12.28
CA THR A 189 4.49 7.76 12.64
C THR A 189 3.47 7.25 13.65
N LEU A 190 2.85 6.11 13.36
CA LEU A 190 1.85 5.51 14.24
C LEU A 190 2.44 5.05 15.57
N ILE A 191 3.64 4.45 15.55
CA ILE A 191 4.42 4.07 16.74
C ILE A 191 4.63 5.27 17.68
N ASN A 192 5.07 6.41 17.13
CA ASN A 192 5.31 7.62 17.89
C ASN A 192 4.02 8.21 18.48
N GLU A 193 2.95 8.29 17.68
CA GLU A 193 1.66 8.83 18.13
C GLU A 193 1.00 7.95 19.21
N MET A 194 1.10 6.62 19.06
CA MET A 194 0.54 5.67 20.00
C MET A 194 1.46 5.39 21.21
N LYS A 195 2.64 6.03 21.25
CA LYS A 195 3.65 5.87 22.30
C LYS A 195 3.99 4.40 22.54
N ILE A 196 4.37 3.71 21.46
CA ILE A 196 4.83 2.33 21.52
C ILE A 196 6.35 2.34 21.65
N ASP A 197 6.83 2.06 22.84
CA ASP A 197 8.26 2.16 23.20
C ASP A 197 8.97 0.80 23.15
N GLU A 198 8.23 -0.30 23.22
CA GLU A 198 8.78 -1.66 23.28
C GLU A 198 8.00 -2.63 22.38
N LEU A 199 8.68 -3.70 21.93
CA LEU A 199 8.11 -4.73 21.06
C LEU A 199 8.30 -6.15 21.63
N PRO A 200 7.33 -7.05 21.42
CA PRO A 200 6.02 -6.81 20.83
C PRO A 200 5.12 -5.97 21.74
N THR A 201 4.24 -5.17 21.16
CA THR A 201 3.12 -4.54 21.89
C THR A 201 1.81 -4.96 21.23
N LEU A 202 0.93 -5.52 22.05
CA LEU A 202 -0.39 -5.98 21.66
C LEU A 202 -1.47 -5.02 22.18
N LEU A 203 -2.37 -4.60 21.28
CA LEU A 203 -3.52 -3.76 21.63
C LEU A 203 -4.80 -4.47 21.18
N LEU A 204 -5.72 -4.71 22.09
CA LEU A 204 -7.04 -5.30 21.79
C LEU A 204 -8.10 -4.21 21.80
N TYR A 205 -8.80 -4.06 20.67
CA TYR A 205 -9.91 -3.14 20.52
C TYR A 205 -11.24 -3.89 20.36
N LYS A 206 -12.31 -3.29 20.84
CA LYS A 206 -13.70 -3.66 20.56
C LYS A 206 -14.53 -2.38 20.45
N ASN A 207 -15.36 -2.28 19.42
CA ASN A 207 -16.18 -1.09 19.15
C ASN A 207 -15.36 0.22 19.13
N LYS A 208 -14.16 0.19 18.54
CA LYS A 208 -13.20 1.31 18.46
C LYS A 208 -12.55 1.72 19.79
N GLU A 209 -12.86 1.06 20.88
CA GLU A 209 -12.30 1.35 22.20
C GLU A 209 -11.21 0.35 22.56
N LEU A 210 -10.09 0.86 23.09
CA LEU A 210 -9.00 0.02 23.59
C LEU A 210 -9.48 -0.71 24.85
N GLN A 211 -9.55 -2.03 24.77
CA GLN A 211 -9.96 -2.89 25.88
C GLN A 211 -8.76 -3.35 26.71
N TRP A 212 -7.62 -3.57 26.06
CA TRP A 212 -6.46 -4.15 26.69
C TRP A 212 -5.16 -3.82 25.94
N LYS A 213 -4.07 -3.66 26.69
CA LYS A 213 -2.71 -3.45 26.18
C LYS A 213 -1.73 -4.39 26.90
N HIS A 214 -0.82 -5.00 26.15
CA HIS A 214 0.29 -5.76 26.70
C HIS A 214 1.58 -5.46 25.95
N THR A 215 2.68 -5.40 26.68
CA THR A 215 4.02 -5.19 26.14
C THR A 215 4.92 -6.35 26.52
N GLY A 216 5.71 -6.84 25.59
CA GLY A 216 6.60 -7.97 25.76
C GLY A 216 6.00 -9.31 25.33
N PHE A 217 6.78 -10.36 25.51
CA PHE A 217 6.37 -11.73 25.15
C PHE A 217 5.16 -12.20 25.97
N MET A 218 4.23 -12.87 25.28
CA MET A 218 3.07 -13.54 25.91
C MET A 218 2.94 -14.94 25.33
N SER A 219 2.56 -15.92 26.16
CA SER A 219 2.33 -17.29 25.71
C SER A 219 1.04 -17.40 24.87
N GLU A 220 0.93 -18.46 24.01
CA GLU A 220 -0.30 -18.74 23.26
C GLU A 220 -1.51 -18.88 24.20
N GLU A 221 -1.34 -19.58 25.31
CA GLU A 221 -2.41 -19.83 26.29
C GLU A 221 -2.92 -18.52 26.91
N ASP A 222 -2.00 -17.65 27.34
CA ASP A 222 -2.36 -16.38 27.98
C ASP A 222 -2.98 -15.42 26.98
N LEU A 223 -2.47 -15.37 25.75
CA LEU A 223 -3.07 -14.58 24.69
C LEU A 223 -4.50 -15.04 24.39
N LYS A 224 -4.74 -16.34 24.26
CA LYS A 224 -6.11 -16.88 24.06
C LYS A 224 -7.08 -16.53 25.19
N LYS A 225 -6.63 -16.52 26.45
CA LYS A 225 -7.45 -16.07 27.57
C LYS A 225 -7.88 -14.61 27.46
N GLN A 226 -7.01 -13.73 26.93
CA GLN A 226 -7.36 -12.30 26.73
C GLN A 226 -8.30 -12.07 25.55
N LEU A 227 -8.32 -12.98 24.58
CA LEU A 227 -9.13 -12.85 23.38
C LEU A 227 -10.57 -13.40 23.53
N GLN A 228 -10.83 -14.20 24.56
CA GLN A 228 -12.17 -14.72 24.90
C GLN A 228 -13.06 -13.60 25.48
#